data_2625c11335d095197ddb8918691a9288
#
_entry.id   2625c11335d095197ddb8918691a9288
#
_cell.length_a   1.000
_cell.length_b   1.000
_cell.length_c   1.000
_cell.angle_alpha   90.00
_cell.angle_beta   90.00
_cell.angle_gamma   90.00
#
_symmetry.space_group_name_H-M   'P 1'
#
loop_
_entity.id
_entity.type
_entity.pdbx_description
1 polymer ?
#
loop_
_entity_poly.entity_id
_entity_poly.type
_entity_poly.pdbx_seq_one_letter_code
_entity_poly.pdbx_strand_id
1 'polypeptide(L)'
;MSRIISKVLALVLAMAGIGYGVSAQEAAFSGLARLDASASTITDSRDGVEVTLSLSQGVPYRVYTLDAPPRLVLDFQEVDWQGISAGTLIAGARVKGLRLGQIRPGWSRMVADLDAPYPLERAGLEIDPLSARAALRVTLGQADGERFAATAGTPDLPGWDLPDAKEALAAAPVRVPGEGPLVVVLDPGHGGIDPGAQEGELTEKA
;
A
#
# COMPACT_ATOMS: atom_id res chain seq x y z
N MET A 1 -5.14 -21.92 -71.31
CA MET A 1 -4.21 -21.45 -70.27
C MET A 1 -4.75 -20.30 -69.35
N SER A 2 -5.80 -19.58 -69.80
CA SER A 2 -6.31 -18.37 -69.04
C SER A 2 -7.20 -18.64 -67.82
N ARG A 3 -7.76 -19.87 -67.69
CA ARG A 3 -8.72 -20.19 -66.60
C ARG A 3 -8.10 -20.71 -65.28
N ILE A 4 -6.82 -21.08 -65.32
CA ILE A 4 -6.11 -21.61 -64.12
C ILE A 4 -5.47 -20.48 -63.35
N ILE A 5 -5.04 -19.40 -63.97
CA ILE A 5 -4.43 -18.24 -63.33
C ILE A 5 -5.44 -17.45 -62.50
N SER A 6 -6.71 -17.43 -62.92
CA SER A 6 -7.76 -16.69 -62.22
C SER A 6 -8.18 -17.34 -60.90
N LYS A 7 -8.03 -18.65 -60.73
CA LYS A 7 -8.38 -19.38 -59.50
C LYS A 7 -7.27 -19.34 -58.45
N VAL A 8 -6.03 -19.17 -58.83
CA VAL A 8 -4.89 -19.06 -57.90
C VAL A 8 -4.84 -17.66 -57.30
N LEU A 9 -5.23 -16.63 -58.06
CA LEU A 9 -5.26 -15.26 -57.54
C LEU A 9 -6.38 -15.04 -56.53
N ALA A 10 -7.51 -15.75 -56.61
CA ALA A 10 -8.62 -15.67 -55.68
C ALA A 10 -8.32 -16.36 -54.32
N LEU A 11 -7.40 -17.34 -54.29
CA LEU A 11 -7.05 -18.07 -53.09
C LEU A 11 -6.01 -17.30 -52.21
N VAL A 12 -5.20 -16.44 -52.81
CA VAL A 12 -4.19 -15.63 -52.09
C VAL A 12 -4.80 -14.42 -51.43
N LEU A 13 -5.95 -13.93 -51.92
CA LEU A 13 -6.63 -12.78 -51.30
C LEU A 13 -7.51 -13.13 -50.07
N ALA A 14 -7.79 -14.41 -49.84
CA ALA A 14 -8.63 -14.87 -48.72
C ALA A 14 -7.85 -15.15 -47.43
N MET A 15 -6.51 -15.07 -47.41
CA MET A 15 -5.66 -15.29 -46.24
C MET A 15 -5.16 -14.02 -45.56
N ALA A 16 -5.54 -12.85 -46.02
CA ALA A 16 -5.07 -11.57 -45.46
C ALA A 16 -6.01 -10.94 -44.40
N GLY A 17 -6.89 -11.72 -43.78
CA GLY A 17 -7.95 -11.19 -42.93
C GLY A 17 -8.00 -11.70 -41.47
N ILE A 18 -6.98 -12.43 -40.98
CA ILE A 18 -6.92 -12.78 -39.55
C ILE A 18 -6.02 -11.75 -38.88
N GLY A 19 -6.58 -10.59 -38.62
CA GLY A 19 -6.01 -9.63 -37.69
C GLY A 19 -6.05 -10.24 -36.31
N TYR A 20 -4.93 -10.75 -35.81
CA TYR A 20 -4.74 -10.97 -34.39
C TYR A 20 -4.81 -9.61 -33.73
N GLY A 21 -5.97 -9.28 -33.20
CA GLY A 21 -6.12 -8.18 -32.25
C GLY A 21 -5.27 -8.51 -31.03
N VAL A 22 -4.02 -8.08 -31.02
CA VAL A 22 -3.24 -7.98 -29.81
C VAL A 22 -3.95 -6.90 -28.99
N SER A 23 -4.81 -7.32 -28.08
CA SER A 23 -5.24 -6.46 -26.97
C SER A 23 -3.98 -6.16 -26.19
N ALA A 24 -3.30 -5.08 -26.53
CA ALA A 24 -2.36 -4.46 -25.60
C ALA A 24 -3.21 -4.07 -24.39
N GLN A 25 -3.19 -4.91 -23.37
CA GLN A 25 -3.67 -4.57 -22.06
C GLN A 25 -2.76 -3.41 -21.62
N GLU A 26 -3.26 -2.19 -21.73
CA GLU A 26 -2.62 -1.03 -21.16
C GLU A 26 -2.50 -1.32 -19.67
N ALA A 27 -1.35 -1.85 -19.26
CA ALA A 27 -0.97 -1.83 -17.87
C ALA A 27 -0.95 -0.35 -17.49
N ALA A 28 -1.98 0.09 -16.76
CA ALA A 28 -2.02 1.43 -16.22
C ALA A 28 -0.67 1.65 -15.54
N PHE A 29 0.14 2.53 -16.11
CA PHE A 29 1.40 2.96 -15.54
C PHE A 29 1.05 3.76 -14.29
N SER A 30 0.83 3.09 -13.17
CA SER A 30 0.78 3.75 -11.89
C SER A 30 2.23 3.97 -11.47
N GLY A 31 2.64 5.21 -11.26
CA GLY A 31 3.95 5.53 -10.70
C GLY A 31 4.13 5.00 -9.27
N LEU A 32 3.11 4.30 -8.74
CA LEU A 32 3.10 3.73 -7.41
C LEU A 32 3.92 2.43 -7.37
N ALA A 33 4.73 2.27 -6.33
CA ALA A 33 5.39 1.02 -6.05
C ALA A 33 4.35 -0.05 -5.67
N ARG A 34 4.58 -1.29 -6.11
CA ARG A 34 3.71 -2.43 -5.80
C ARG A 34 4.44 -3.41 -4.91
N LEU A 35 3.71 -3.96 -3.95
CA LEU A 35 4.22 -5.05 -3.13
C LEU A 35 4.14 -6.37 -3.90
N ASP A 36 5.24 -7.12 -3.90
CA ASP A 36 5.28 -8.52 -4.32
C ASP A 36 4.96 -9.40 -3.11
N ALA A 37 3.71 -9.83 -2.99
CA ALA A 37 3.27 -10.65 -1.86
C ALA A 37 3.98 -12.00 -1.78
N SER A 38 4.41 -12.56 -2.92
CA SER A 38 5.09 -13.85 -2.96
C SER A 38 6.53 -13.81 -2.42
N ALA A 39 7.15 -12.61 -2.47
CA ALA A 39 8.50 -12.34 -1.97
C ALA A 39 8.49 -11.50 -0.69
N SER A 40 7.31 -11.34 -0.05
CA SER A 40 7.14 -10.57 1.18
C SER A 40 6.61 -11.46 2.29
N THR A 41 7.11 -11.26 3.50
CA THR A 41 6.70 -12.08 4.64
C THR A 41 6.95 -11.38 5.97
N ILE A 42 6.16 -11.75 6.97
CA ILE A 42 6.32 -11.37 8.37
C ILE A 42 6.43 -12.66 9.15
N THR A 43 7.61 -12.92 9.74
CA THR A 43 7.93 -14.18 10.43
C THR A 43 8.36 -13.92 11.86
N ASP A 44 8.24 -14.94 12.69
CA ASP A 44 8.88 -14.95 13.99
C ASP A 44 10.38 -15.18 13.81
N SER A 45 11.21 -14.33 14.39
CA SER A 45 12.63 -14.60 14.56
C SER A 45 12.88 -15.32 15.89
N ARG A 46 14.13 -15.64 16.20
CA ARG A 46 14.48 -16.27 17.47
C ARG A 46 13.92 -15.50 18.67
N ASP A 47 14.10 -14.19 18.68
CA ASP A 47 13.82 -13.36 19.84
C ASP A 47 12.71 -12.32 19.60
N GLY A 48 12.27 -12.13 18.36
CA GLY A 48 11.30 -11.08 18.00
C GLY A 48 10.57 -11.37 16.69
N VAL A 49 10.47 -10.36 15.83
CA VAL A 49 9.76 -10.41 14.55
C VAL A 49 10.67 -9.91 13.43
N GLU A 50 10.64 -10.57 12.29
CA GLU A 50 11.26 -10.13 11.06
C GLU A 50 10.18 -9.80 10.01
N VAL A 51 10.32 -8.64 9.39
CA VAL A 51 9.49 -8.21 8.26
C VAL A 51 10.39 -8.07 7.04
N THR A 52 10.02 -8.72 5.96
CA THR A 52 10.63 -8.54 4.65
C THR A 52 9.54 -8.15 3.67
N LEU A 53 9.67 -6.97 3.05
CA LEU A 53 8.76 -6.49 2.01
C LEU A 53 9.54 -6.28 0.72
N SER A 54 9.11 -6.93 -0.35
CA SER A 54 9.65 -6.75 -1.71
C SER A 54 8.78 -5.79 -2.48
N LEU A 55 9.36 -4.66 -2.89
CA LEU A 55 8.68 -3.60 -3.64
C LEU A 55 9.19 -3.55 -5.08
N SER A 56 8.34 -3.16 -6.01
CA SER A 56 8.72 -3.01 -7.42
C SER A 56 9.77 -1.93 -7.65
N GLN A 57 9.90 -0.98 -6.72
CA GLN A 57 10.88 0.11 -6.74
C GLN A 57 11.12 0.66 -5.32
N GLY A 58 12.22 1.39 -5.13
CA GLY A 58 12.49 2.10 -3.89
C GLY A 58 11.54 3.28 -3.71
N VAL A 59 11.03 3.43 -2.49
CA VAL A 59 10.15 4.54 -2.09
C VAL A 59 10.57 5.08 -0.73
N PRO A 60 10.30 6.35 -0.44
CA PRO A 60 10.44 6.88 0.91
C PRO A 60 9.55 6.10 1.90
N TYR A 61 10.11 5.80 3.04
CA TYR A 61 9.41 5.07 4.10
C TYR A 61 9.85 5.56 5.47
N ARG A 62 9.01 5.33 6.48
CA ARG A 62 9.39 5.43 7.90
C ARG A 62 8.85 4.25 8.67
N VAL A 63 9.58 3.85 9.71
CA VAL A 63 9.23 2.72 10.58
C VAL A 63 9.27 3.20 12.02
N TYR A 64 8.28 2.83 12.79
CA TYR A 64 8.19 3.15 14.21
C TYR A 64 7.25 2.18 14.92
N THR A 65 7.30 2.20 16.24
CA THR A 65 6.41 1.42 17.09
C THR A 65 5.46 2.33 17.85
N LEU A 66 4.27 1.82 18.16
CA LEU A 66 3.30 2.48 19.04
C LEU A 66 2.97 1.54 20.19
N ASP A 67 2.88 2.11 21.38
CA ASP A 67 2.50 1.39 22.59
C ASP A 67 0.99 1.49 22.86
N ALA A 68 0.49 0.60 23.76
CA ALA A 68 -0.86 0.58 24.28
C ALA A 68 -1.99 0.52 23.22
N PRO A 69 -2.15 -0.53 22.43
CA PRO A 69 -1.42 -1.82 22.42
C PRO A 69 -0.15 -1.76 21.56
N PRO A 70 0.79 -2.71 21.75
CA PRO A 70 2.02 -2.77 20.97
C PRO A 70 1.75 -2.99 19.49
N ARG A 71 2.30 -2.11 18.64
CA ARG A 71 2.15 -2.14 17.18
C ARG A 71 3.43 -1.72 16.48
N LEU A 72 3.72 -2.37 15.37
CA LEU A 72 4.69 -1.89 14.38
C LEU A 72 3.95 -1.12 13.29
N VAL A 73 4.41 0.07 12.96
CA VAL A 73 3.85 0.92 11.90
C VAL A 73 4.92 1.20 10.85
N LEU A 74 4.55 0.99 9.59
CA LEU A 74 5.34 1.38 8.44
C LEU A 74 4.49 2.31 7.58
N ASP A 75 4.99 3.52 7.38
CA ASP A 75 4.41 4.48 6.44
C ASP A 75 5.26 4.53 5.17
N PHE A 76 4.59 4.65 4.04
CA PHE A 76 5.21 4.73 2.73
C PHE A 76 4.64 5.88 1.93
N GLN A 77 5.47 6.46 1.09
CA GLN A 77 5.01 7.29 -0.01
C GLN A 77 4.84 6.40 -1.24
N GLU A 78 3.71 6.57 -1.95
CA GLU A 78 3.48 5.99 -3.27
C GLU A 78 3.52 4.45 -3.35
N VAL A 79 3.02 3.73 -2.32
CA VAL A 79 2.83 2.27 -2.38
C VAL A 79 1.36 1.91 -2.59
N ASP A 80 1.11 1.06 -3.57
CA ASP A 80 -0.19 0.48 -3.86
C ASP A 80 -0.31 -0.93 -3.23
N TRP A 81 -1.36 -1.13 -2.43
CA TRP A 81 -1.67 -2.39 -1.76
C TRP A 81 -2.77 -3.20 -2.46
N GLN A 82 -3.24 -2.77 -3.65
CA GLN A 82 -4.32 -3.45 -4.34
C GLN A 82 -4.01 -4.93 -4.58
N GLY A 83 -4.99 -5.79 -4.32
CA GLY A 83 -4.84 -7.24 -4.49
C GLY A 83 -4.04 -7.95 -3.40
N ILE A 84 -3.53 -7.23 -2.39
CA ILE A 84 -2.78 -7.83 -1.29
C ILE A 84 -3.74 -8.23 -0.16
N SER A 85 -3.78 -9.51 0.17
CA SER A 85 -4.44 -9.99 1.37
C SER A 85 -3.45 -9.93 2.54
N ALA A 86 -3.75 -9.11 3.55
CA ALA A 86 -2.86 -8.91 4.70
C ALA A 86 -2.49 -10.24 5.39
N GLY A 87 -3.45 -11.17 5.51
CA GLY A 87 -3.21 -12.47 6.15
C GLY A 87 -2.19 -13.34 5.43
N THR A 88 -1.97 -13.18 4.13
CA THR A 88 -0.98 -13.97 3.37
C THR A 88 0.46 -13.58 3.67
N LEU A 89 0.67 -12.41 4.23
CA LEU A 89 2.01 -11.92 4.60
C LEU A 89 2.46 -12.45 5.97
N ILE A 90 1.54 -12.88 6.83
CA ILE A 90 1.83 -13.33 8.18
C ILE A 90 2.17 -14.82 8.15
N ALA A 91 3.41 -15.16 8.46
CA ALA A 91 3.90 -16.54 8.57
C ALA A 91 4.34 -16.90 10.01
N GLY A 92 4.19 -15.98 10.98
CA GLY A 92 4.51 -16.16 12.39
C GLY A 92 3.28 -16.08 13.29
N ALA A 93 3.48 -16.28 14.59
CA ALA A 93 2.45 -16.22 15.62
C ALA A 93 2.48 -14.94 16.48
N ARG A 94 3.59 -14.17 16.41
CA ARG A 94 3.80 -12.96 17.22
C ARG A 94 3.06 -11.72 16.67
N VAL A 95 2.68 -11.75 15.39
CA VAL A 95 1.81 -10.75 14.78
C VAL A 95 0.38 -11.27 14.76
N LYS A 96 -0.51 -10.62 15.49
CA LYS A 96 -1.92 -11.03 15.66
C LYS A 96 -2.84 -10.49 14.59
N GLY A 97 -2.43 -9.39 13.95
CA GLY A 97 -3.22 -8.76 12.89
C GLY A 97 -2.34 -7.87 12.03
N LEU A 98 -2.74 -7.71 10.77
CA LEU A 98 -2.08 -6.84 9.82
C LEU A 98 -3.13 -6.03 9.07
N ARG A 99 -2.94 -4.71 9.04
CA ARG A 99 -3.78 -3.78 8.30
C ARG A 99 -2.94 -3.05 7.29
N LEU A 100 -3.44 -2.98 6.06
CA LEU A 100 -2.83 -2.30 4.94
C LEU A 100 -3.85 -1.28 4.41
N GLY A 101 -3.43 -0.06 4.15
CA GLY A 101 -4.35 0.93 3.63
C GLY A 101 -3.67 2.20 3.17
N GLN A 102 -4.40 2.97 2.36
CA GLN A 102 -4.04 4.32 2.00
C GLN A 102 -4.53 5.26 3.10
N ILE A 103 -3.66 6.13 3.60
CA ILE A 103 -4.02 7.12 4.63
C ILE A 103 -4.34 8.51 4.05
N ARG A 104 -3.82 8.78 2.84
CA ARG A 104 -4.13 9.96 2.00
C ARG A 104 -3.59 9.70 0.59
N PRO A 105 -3.96 10.50 -0.43
CA PRO A 105 -3.38 10.36 -1.77
C PRO A 105 -1.85 10.35 -1.74
N GLY A 106 -1.23 9.34 -2.35
CA GLY A 106 0.22 9.15 -2.37
C GLY A 106 0.85 8.62 -1.08
N TRP A 107 0.06 8.34 -0.03
CA TRP A 107 0.56 7.84 1.25
C TRP A 107 -0.18 6.59 1.69
N SER A 108 0.56 5.61 2.10
CA SER A 108 0.00 4.34 2.55
C SER A 108 0.66 3.87 3.86
N ARG A 109 -0.05 3.02 4.58
CA ARG A 109 0.35 2.53 5.90
C ARG A 109 0.15 1.03 6.02
N MET A 110 1.11 0.38 6.64
CA MET A 110 1.00 -0.96 7.18
C MET A 110 1.06 -0.88 8.71
N VAL A 111 0.13 -1.55 9.38
CA VAL A 111 0.10 -1.67 10.84
C VAL A 111 0.06 -3.14 11.19
N ALA A 112 1.06 -3.61 11.95
CA ALA A 112 1.10 -4.95 12.50
C ALA A 112 0.85 -4.90 14.01
N ASP A 113 -0.20 -5.58 14.46
CA ASP A 113 -0.53 -5.74 15.88
C ASP A 113 0.35 -6.83 16.48
N LEU A 114 1.14 -6.49 17.48
CA LEU A 114 2.11 -7.38 18.13
C LEU A 114 1.51 -8.02 19.38
N ASP A 115 1.87 -9.28 19.67
CA ASP A 115 1.43 -9.95 20.89
C ASP A 115 2.23 -9.56 22.14
N ALA A 116 3.39 -8.93 21.94
CA ALA A 116 4.24 -8.40 23.01
C ALA A 116 5.01 -7.15 22.54
N PRO A 117 5.59 -6.37 23.44
CA PRO A 117 6.35 -5.17 23.12
C PRO A 117 7.76 -5.51 22.63
N TYR A 118 7.92 -5.75 21.33
CA TYR A 118 9.19 -6.01 20.64
C TYR A 118 9.81 -4.70 20.14
N PRO A 119 10.93 -4.22 20.73
CA PRO A 119 11.55 -2.97 20.29
C PRO A 119 12.09 -3.06 18.87
N LEU A 120 12.02 -1.95 18.14
CA LEU A 120 12.64 -1.81 16.82
C LEU A 120 14.17 -1.80 16.97
N GLU A 121 14.84 -2.76 16.31
CA GLU A 121 16.31 -2.86 16.31
C GLU A 121 16.93 -2.35 15.03
N ARG A 122 16.31 -2.68 13.90
CA ARG A 122 16.82 -2.32 12.58
C ARG A 122 15.70 -2.14 11.58
N ALA A 123 15.86 -1.15 10.72
CA ALA A 123 15.10 -1.01 9.48
C ALA A 123 16.05 -0.56 8.36
N GLY A 124 15.90 -1.13 7.17
CA GLY A 124 16.74 -0.80 6.03
C GLY A 124 16.07 -1.17 4.71
N LEU A 125 16.16 -0.30 3.72
CA LEU A 125 15.72 -0.52 2.36
C LEU A 125 16.95 -0.69 1.46
N GLU A 126 17.04 -1.83 0.80
CA GLU A 126 18.07 -2.14 -0.19
C GLU A 126 17.45 -2.06 -1.58
N ILE A 127 18.10 -1.35 -2.50
CA ILE A 127 17.64 -1.21 -3.88
C ILE A 127 18.62 -1.96 -4.78
N ASP A 128 18.09 -2.88 -5.57
CA ASP A 128 18.85 -3.58 -6.62
C ASP A 128 19.14 -2.61 -7.78
N PRO A 129 20.41 -2.31 -8.08
CA PRO A 129 20.76 -1.33 -9.09
C PRO A 129 20.42 -1.76 -10.53
N LEU A 130 20.19 -3.05 -10.77
CA LEU A 130 19.89 -3.57 -12.11
C LEU A 130 18.38 -3.60 -12.38
N SER A 131 17.58 -4.02 -11.39
CA SER A 131 16.14 -4.17 -11.54
C SER A 131 15.33 -3.01 -10.95
N ALA A 132 15.96 -2.11 -10.20
CA ALA A 132 15.34 -1.07 -9.39
C ALA A 132 14.37 -1.59 -8.31
N ARG A 133 14.22 -2.90 -8.15
CA ARG A 133 13.42 -3.50 -7.08
C ARG A 133 14.02 -3.17 -5.73
N ALA A 134 13.17 -3.04 -4.72
CA ALA A 134 13.61 -2.73 -3.38
C ALA A 134 13.17 -3.82 -2.39
N ALA A 135 14.02 -4.10 -1.41
CA ALA A 135 13.73 -4.98 -0.29
C ALA A 135 13.82 -4.20 1.01
N LEU A 136 12.69 -3.99 1.66
CA LEU A 136 12.64 -3.42 3.01
C LEU A 136 12.73 -4.56 4.02
N ARG A 137 13.70 -4.47 4.93
CA ARG A 137 13.87 -5.40 6.05
C ARG A 137 13.71 -4.65 7.36
N VAL A 138 12.88 -5.19 8.25
CA VAL A 138 12.68 -4.65 9.61
C VAL A 138 12.87 -5.78 10.60
N THR A 139 13.67 -5.55 11.63
CA THR A 139 13.92 -6.50 12.71
C THR A 139 13.44 -5.88 14.02
N LEU A 140 12.56 -6.59 14.71
CA LEU A 140 12.17 -6.32 16.08
C LEU A 140 12.90 -7.32 16.99
N GLY A 141 13.43 -6.81 18.09
CA GLY A 141 14.22 -7.62 19.03
C GLY A 141 13.39 -8.34 20.08
N GLN A 142 14.07 -8.81 21.13
CA GLN A 142 13.43 -9.49 22.25
C GLN A 142 12.41 -8.57 22.94
N ALA A 143 11.28 -9.14 23.37
CA ALA A 143 10.26 -8.41 24.07
C ALA A 143 10.82 -7.74 25.35
N ASP A 144 10.69 -6.43 25.42
CA ASP A 144 11.16 -5.55 26.47
C ASP A 144 10.22 -4.35 26.56
N GLY A 145 9.33 -4.37 27.54
CA GLY A 145 8.29 -3.35 27.69
C GLY A 145 8.83 -1.96 28.02
N GLU A 146 9.88 -1.87 28.82
CA GLU A 146 10.49 -0.59 29.22
C GLU A 146 11.19 0.06 28.03
N ARG A 147 12.02 -0.68 27.32
CA ARG A 147 12.71 -0.23 26.12
C ARG A 147 11.72 0.11 25.01
N PHE A 148 10.67 -0.71 24.84
CA PHE A 148 9.63 -0.47 23.86
C PHE A 148 8.90 0.85 24.12
N ALA A 149 8.42 1.06 25.35
CA ALA A 149 7.72 2.29 25.72
C ALA A 149 8.61 3.53 25.60
N ALA A 150 9.89 3.41 25.92
CA ALA A 150 10.85 4.51 25.81
C ALA A 150 11.14 4.93 24.35
N THR A 151 10.96 4.02 23.39
CA THR A 151 11.24 4.25 21.95
C THR A 151 9.99 4.32 21.09
N ALA A 152 8.81 4.03 21.66
CA ALA A 152 7.54 4.10 20.95
C ALA A 152 7.15 5.54 20.67
N GLY A 153 6.58 5.78 19.49
CA GLY A 153 6.08 7.08 19.07
C GLY A 153 6.36 7.34 17.59
N THR A 154 5.61 8.26 17.03
CA THR A 154 5.83 8.70 15.65
C THR A 154 7.08 9.58 15.60
N PRO A 155 8.09 9.23 14.81
CA PRO A 155 9.27 10.07 14.68
C PRO A 155 8.93 11.38 13.96
N ASP A 156 9.47 12.48 14.47
CA ASP A 156 9.42 13.79 13.82
C ASP A 156 10.44 13.79 12.68
N LEU A 157 9.95 13.66 11.46
CA LEU A 157 10.78 13.64 10.24
C LEU A 157 10.25 14.69 9.27
N PRO A 158 11.07 15.64 8.83
CA PRO A 158 10.66 16.66 7.86
C PRO A 158 10.05 16.05 6.61
N GLY A 159 8.91 16.57 6.17
CA GLY A 159 8.18 16.09 4.98
C GLY A 159 7.28 14.88 5.24
N TRP A 160 7.21 14.38 6.50
CA TRP A 160 6.33 13.29 6.90
C TRP A 160 5.12 13.77 7.71
N ASP A 161 5.08 15.04 8.05
CA ASP A 161 3.96 15.61 8.77
C ASP A 161 2.72 15.69 7.89
N LEU A 162 1.61 15.21 8.43
CA LEU A 162 0.31 15.52 7.86
C LEU A 162 0.08 17.02 8.09
N PRO A 163 -0.30 17.81 7.07
CA PRO A 163 -0.73 19.16 7.32
C PRO A 163 -1.85 19.12 8.36
N ASP A 164 -1.75 19.97 9.36
CA ASP A 164 -2.75 20.05 10.42
C ASP A 164 -4.12 20.25 9.77
N ALA A 165 -5.13 19.47 10.18
CA ALA A 165 -6.47 19.58 9.61
C ALA A 165 -6.99 21.03 9.68
N LYS A 166 -6.51 21.79 10.67
CA LYS A 166 -6.79 23.21 10.84
C LYS A 166 -6.11 24.08 9.77
N GLU A 167 -4.90 23.75 9.33
CA GLU A 167 -4.22 24.45 8.22
C GLU A 167 -4.83 24.10 6.87
N ALA A 168 -5.21 22.83 6.66
CA ALA A 168 -5.89 22.40 5.44
C ALA A 168 -7.26 23.09 5.29
N LEU A 169 -8.02 23.28 6.39
CA LEU A 169 -9.28 24.01 6.42
C LEU A 169 -9.08 25.53 6.25
N ALA A 170 -7.98 26.08 6.78
CA ALA A 170 -7.66 27.51 6.63
C ALA A 170 -7.21 27.87 5.19
N ALA A 171 -6.63 26.90 4.48
CA ALA A 171 -6.23 27.04 3.08
C ALA A 171 -7.38 26.79 2.08
N ALA A 172 -8.53 26.30 2.54
CA ALA A 172 -9.69 26.10 1.70
C ALA A 172 -10.24 27.46 1.23
N PRO A 173 -10.51 27.64 -0.08
CA PRO A 173 -11.05 28.90 -0.57
C PRO A 173 -12.41 29.17 0.09
N VAL A 174 -12.50 30.32 0.77
CA VAL A 174 -13.77 30.77 1.36
C VAL A 174 -14.69 31.21 0.21
N ARG A 175 -15.78 30.52 0.07
CA ARG A 175 -16.77 30.85 -0.94
C ARG A 175 -17.53 32.10 -0.56
N VAL A 176 -17.65 33.04 -1.50
CA VAL A 176 -18.56 34.18 -1.38
C VAL A 176 -20.00 33.72 -1.71
N PRO A 177 -20.98 33.90 -0.82
CA PRO A 177 -22.36 33.51 -1.08
C PRO A 177 -22.89 34.19 -2.36
N GLY A 178 -23.43 33.41 -3.28
CA GLY A 178 -24.04 33.91 -4.53
C GLY A 178 -23.15 33.84 -5.77
N GLU A 179 -21.87 33.43 -5.67
CA GLU A 179 -21.00 33.27 -6.81
C GLU A 179 -20.83 31.77 -7.19
N GLY A 180 -21.24 31.42 -8.40
CA GLY A 180 -21.07 30.11 -9.04
C GLY A 180 -21.92 28.97 -8.46
N PRO A 181 -21.81 27.76 -9.01
CA PRO A 181 -22.56 26.59 -8.55
C PRO A 181 -22.11 26.16 -7.13
N LEU A 182 -23.05 25.65 -6.35
CA LEU A 182 -22.74 25.03 -5.05
C LEU A 182 -21.94 23.74 -5.26
N VAL A 183 -20.70 23.72 -4.80
CA VAL A 183 -19.89 22.48 -4.73
C VAL A 183 -20.06 21.87 -3.35
N VAL A 184 -20.72 20.71 -3.29
CA VAL A 184 -20.86 19.93 -2.07
C VAL A 184 -19.85 18.78 -2.16
N VAL A 185 -18.88 18.77 -1.25
CA VAL A 185 -17.98 17.64 -1.09
C VAL A 185 -18.57 16.76 0.00
N LEU A 186 -18.93 15.53 -0.38
CA LEU A 186 -19.34 14.50 0.57
C LEU A 186 -18.09 13.65 0.85
N ASP A 187 -17.58 13.76 2.07
CA ASP A 187 -16.63 12.79 2.61
C ASP A 187 -17.46 11.74 3.35
N PRO A 188 -17.59 10.53 2.80
CA PRO A 188 -18.43 9.50 3.41
C PRO A 188 -17.88 9.01 4.76
N GLY A 189 -16.75 9.53 5.20
CA GLY A 189 -16.08 9.07 6.42
C GLY A 189 -15.61 7.63 6.29
N HIS A 190 -15.74 6.88 7.34
CA HIS A 190 -15.33 5.50 7.46
C HIS A 190 -15.52 4.65 6.20
N GLY A 191 -14.58 3.74 5.90
CA GLY A 191 -14.62 2.91 4.69
C GLY A 191 -13.45 1.94 4.59
N GLY A 192 -13.58 0.95 3.70
CA GLY A 192 -12.58 -0.12 3.57
C GLY A 192 -12.49 -0.96 4.84
N ILE A 193 -11.36 -0.90 5.52
CA ILE A 193 -11.10 -1.60 6.79
C ILE A 193 -11.65 -0.89 8.03
N ASP A 194 -12.11 0.35 7.90
CA ASP A 194 -12.69 1.12 9.01
C ASP A 194 -14.21 1.14 8.91
N PRO A 195 -14.92 0.33 9.70
CA PRO A 195 -16.38 0.29 9.72
C PRO A 195 -17.01 1.50 10.45
N GLY A 196 -16.22 2.36 11.09
CA GLY A 196 -16.71 3.39 12.00
C GLY A 196 -17.18 2.83 13.34
N ALA A 197 -18.01 3.59 14.05
CA ALA A 197 -18.59 3.16 15.30
C ALA A 197 -19.52 1.96 15.12
N GLN A 198 -19.46 1.01 16.06
CA GLN A 198 -20.29 -0.20 16.04
C GLN A 198 -21.05 -0.35 17.35
N GLU A 199 -22.35 -0.58 17.27
CA GLU A 199 -23.21 -0.91 18.41
C GLU A 199 -24.13 -2.06 18.06
N GLY A 200 -23.83 -3.27 18.58
CA GLY A 200 -24.51 -4.51 18.22
C GLY A 200 -24.33 -4.87 16.74
N GLU A 201 -25.42 -4.97 15.99
CA GLU A 201 -25.41 -5.25 14.54
C GLU A 201 -25.38 -3.97 13.68
N LEU A 202 -25.41 -2.80 14.32
CA LEU A 202 -25.38 -1.53 13.61
C LEU A 202 -23.93 -1.07 13.45
N THR A 203 -23.60 -0.65 12.22
CA THR A 203 -22.34 0.00 11.89
C THR A 203 -22.63 1.39 11.36
N GLU A 204 -21.75 2.36 11.65
CA GLU A 204 -21.88 3.74 11.14
C GLU A 204 -21.91 3.78 9.61
N LYS A 205 -21.22 2.82 9.00
CA LYS A 205 -21.27 2.58 7.56
C LYS A 205 -22.22 1.42 7.28
N ALA A 206 -23.48 1.70 7.03
CA ALA A 206 -24.48 0.78 6.51
C ALA A 206 -24.85 1.13 5.06
#